data_ce16dc5da570cbbb166ab091defb8e3c
#
_entry.id   ce16dc5da570cbbb166ab091defb8e3c
#
_cell.length_a   1.000
_cell.length_b   1.000
_cell.length_c   1.000
_cell.angle_alpha   90.00
_cell.angle_beta   90.00
_cell.angle_gamma   90.00
#
_symmetry.space_group_name_H-M   'P 1'
#
loop_
_entity.id
_entity.type
_entity.pdbx_description
1 polymer ?
#
loop_
_entity_poly.entity_id
_entity_poly.type
_entity_poly.pdbx_seq_one_letter_code
_entity_poly.pdbx_strand_id
1 'polypeptide(L)'
;MSNSIEVINLSKLYKLKKAVKNISFKINENEIVGLLGPNGCGKTTTIAMILGLLKPSSGQVLINGMDIENHRISLLHKMNFISPYIELPKKLTVKQNLIVYGKLYSVQNLNERIDTLSSKLRLNEILNSITGELSSGQKNRVSLAKALINDPTVLLLDEPTASLDPETGDFIRTFLEIYKKEKKISVLLASHNMSEVKRLCNSVLMMKNGSIIDNGT
;
A
#
# COMPACT_ATOMS: atom_id res chain seq x y z
N MET A 1 7.87 15.47 15.53
CA MET A 1 7.47 14.17 14.92
C MET A 1 8.16 14.10 13.58
N SER A 2 8.77 13.00 13.25
CA SER A 2 9.40 12.81 11.92
C SER A 2 8.34 12.41 10.89
N ASN A 3 8.51 12.87 9.65
CA ASN A 3 7.62 12.53 8.55
C ASN A 3 8.11 11.24 7.90
N SER A 4 7.24 10.23 7.79
CA SER A 4 7.52 9.01 7.01
C SER A 4 7.37 9.23 5.52
N ILE A 5 6.38 10.03 5.10
CA ILE A 5 6.17 10.41 3.71
C ILE A 5 5.96 11.91 3.67
N GLU A 6 6.67 12.60 2.76
CA GLU A 6 6.44 14.00 2.48
C GLU A 6 6.34 14.19 0.96
N VAL A 7 5.23 14.75 0.53
CA VAL A 7 4.92 15.06 -0.87
C VAL A 7 4.93 16.57 -1.02
N ILE A 8 5.74 17.09 -1.94
CA ILE A 8 5.98 18.53 -2.08
C ILE A 8 5.73 18.96 -3.52
N ASN A 9 4.70 19.78 -3.73
CA ASN A 9 4.32 20.38 -5.00
C ASN A 9 4.25 19.38 -6.17
N LEU A 10 3.79 18.15 -5.86
CA LEU A 10 3.84 17.02 -6.77
C LEU A 10 2.83 17.18 -7.91
N SER A 11 3.29 17.02 -9.13
CA SER A 11 2.42 17.09 -10.32
C SER A 11 2.75 15.98 -11.32
N LYS A 12 1.72 15.54 -12.06
CA LYS A 12 1.88 14.64 -13.19
C LYS A 12 1.05 15.06 -14.38
N LEU A 13 1.74 15.29 -15.48
CA LEU A 13 1.15 15.60 -16.79
C LEU A 13 1.33 14.40 -17.73
N TYR A 14 0.24 13.90 -18.30
CA TYR A 14 0.24 12.93 -19.40
C TYR A 14 -0.21 13.63 -20.68
N LYS A 15 0.69 13.86 -21.61
CA LYS A 15 0.39 14.65 -22.82
C LYS A 15 -0.29 15.97 -22.44
N LEU A 16 -1.61 16.07 -22.65
CA LEU A 16 -2.40 17.28 -22.35
C LEU A 16 -3.21 17.17 -21.04
N LYS A 17 -3.25 16.00 -20.39
CA LYS A 17 -4.06 15.78 -19.16
C LYS A 17 -3.20 15.86 -17.92
N LYS A 18 -3.48 16.83 -17.06
CA LYS A 18 -2.89 16.88 -15.69
C LYS A 18 -3.62 15.88 -14.80
N ALA A 19 -2.98 14.75 -14.52
CA ALA A 19 -3.53 13.71 -13.64
C ALA A 19 -3.36 14.07 -12.16
N VAL A 20 -2.27 14.76 -11.80
CA VAL A 20 -2.00 15.29 -10.45
C VAL A 20 -1.53 16.74 -10.61
N LYS A 21 -2.06 17.65 -9.76
CA LYS A 21 -1.93 19.09 -9.91
C LYS A 21 -1.42 19.73 -8.62
N ASN A 22 -0.10 19.82 -8.49
CA ASN A 22 0.57 20.56 -7.42
C ASN A 22 0.06 20.19 -6.01
N ILE A 23 0.06 18.89 -5.67
CA ILE A 23 -0.37 18.43 -4.36
C ILE A 23 0.80 18.43 -3.38
N SER A 24 0.52 18.78 -2.12
CA SER A 24 1.48 18.69 -1.02
C SER A 24 0.78 18.14 0.21
N PHE A 25 1.41 17.17 0.87
CA PHE A 25 0.93 16.62 2.14
C PHE A 25 2.05 15.86 2.84
N LYS A 26 1.81 15.53 4.12
CA LYS A 26 2.73 14.76 4.96
C LYS A 26 1.99 13.63 5.65
N ILE A 27 2.71 12.55 5.89
CA ILE A 27 2.27 11.43 6.73
C ILE A 27 3.32 11.25 7.81
N ASN A 28 2.92 11.37 9.06
CA ASN A 28 3.81 11.19 10.20
C ASN A 28 4.11 9.71 10.42
N GLU A 29 5.15 9.44 11.22
CA GLU A 29 5.40 8.08 11.68
C GLU A 29 4.19 7.49 12.41
N ASN A 30 3.89 6.24 12.14
CA ASN A 30 2.78 5.51 12.75
C ASN A 30 1.39 6.15 12.52
N GLU A 31 1.20 6.80 11.39
CA GLU A 31 -0.07 7.40 10.97
C GLU A 31 -0.67 6.63 9.78
N ILE A 32 -2.00 6.49 9.75
CA ILE A 32 -2.75 6.07 8.56
C ILE A 32 -3.45 7.29 8.01
N VAL A 33 -3.08 7.69 6.80
CA VAL A 33 -3.73 8.78 6.07
C VAL A 33 -4.54 8.22 4.92
N GLY A 34 -5.81 8.60 4.84
CA GLY A 34 -6.70 8.25 3.76
C GLY A 34 -6.56 9.22 2.58
N LEU A 35 -6.38 8.72 1.37
CA LEU A 35 -6.51 9.49 0.14
C LEU A 35 -7.84 9.13 -0.51
N LEU A 36 -8.88 9.91 -0.18
CA LEU A 36 -10.26 9.67 -0.59
C LEU A 36 -10.62 10.42 -1.87
N GLY A 37 -11.30 9.78 -2.76
CA GLY A 37 -11.82 10.44 -3.97
C GLY A 37 -12.33 9.46 -5.02
N PRO A 38 -13.08 9.95 -6.02
CA PRO A 38 -13.65 9.12 -7.08
C PRO A 38 -12.56 8.48 -7.94
N ASN A 39 -12.96 7.46 -8.70
CA ASN A 39 -12.07 6.83 -9.67
C ASN A 39 -11.57 7.84 -10.71
N GLY A 40 -10.29 7.75 -11.06
CA GLY A 40 -9.65 8.65 -12.03
C GLY A 40 -9.28 10.04 -11.49
N CYS A 41 -9.47 10.33 -10.18
CA CYS A 41 -9.06 11.62 -9.59
C CYS A 41 -7.55 11.78 -9.37
N GLY A 42 -6.75 10.70 -9.53
CA GLY A 42 -5.28 10.76 -9.40
C GLY A 42 -4.66 9.94 -8.27
N LYS A 43 -5.44 9.19 -7.47
CA LYS A 43 -4.95 8.39 -6.32
C LYS A 43 -3.83 7.41 -6.71
N THR A 44 -4.12 6.49 -7.64
CA THR A 44 -3.14 5.50 -8.13
C THR A 44 -1.90 6.15 -8.74
N THR A 45 -2.08 7.27 -9.48
CA THR A 45 -0.95 8.04 -10.03
C THR A 45 -0.08 8.62 -8.92
N THR A 46 -0.69 9.13 -7.86
CA THR A 46 0.04 9.65 -6.69
C THR A 46 0.82 8.54 -5.99
N ILE A 47 0.19 7.38 -5.74
CA ILE A 47 0.85 6.20 -5.17
C ILE A 47 2.04 5.75 -6.04
N ALA A 48 1.85 5.68 -7.36
CA ALA A 48 2.93 5.29 -8.28
C ALA A 48 4.14 6.23 -8.24
N MET A 49 3.91 7.54 -8.05
CA MET A 49 4.99 8.52 -7.87
C MET A 49 5.68 8.36 -6.51
N ILE A 50 4.93 8.11 -5.44
CA ILE A 50 5.49 7.86 -4.09
C ILE A 50 6.36 6.58 -4.08
N LEU A 51 5.98 5.55 -4.84
CA LEU A 51 6.78 4.33 -5.03
C LEU A 51 8.00 4.52 -5.94
N GLY A 52 8.17 5.68 -6.56
CA GLY A 52 9.20 5.89 -7.59
C GLY A 52 9.01 5.03 -8.85
N LEU A 53 7.82 4.45 -9.05
CA LEU A 53 7.45 3.70 -10.27
C LEU A 53 7.12 4.64 -11.44
N LEU A 54 6.73 5.86 -11.11
CA LEU A 54 6.37 6.89 -12.06
C LEU A 54 7.10 8.18 -11.71
N LYS A 55 7.90 8.70 -12.66
CA LYS A 55 8.59 9.98 -12.46
C LYS A 55 7.58 11.13 -12.46
N PRO A 56 7.60 12.04 -11.45
CA PRO A 56 6.80 13.25 -11.45
C PRO A 56 7.15 14.17 -12.63
N SER A 57 6.21 14.99 -13.05
CA SER A 57 6.48 16.08 -14.00
C SER A 57 7.08 17.29 -13.30
N SER A 58 6.74 17.50 -12.02
CA SER A 58 7.35 18.48 -11.11
C SER A 58 7.06 18.10 -9.66
N GLY A 59 7.82 18.71 -8.73
CA GLY A 59 7.74 18.41 -7.31
C GLY A 59 8.62 17.22 -6.94
N GLN A 60 8.56 16.82 -5.66
CA GLN A 60 9.39 15.75 -5.11
C GLN A 60 8.65 14.94 -4.05
N VAL A 61 9.14 13.74 -3.79
CA VAL A 61 8.67 12.85 -2.73
C VAL A 61 9.84 12.46 -1.86
N LEU A 62 9.69 12.69 -0.55
CA LEU A 62 10.65 12.26 0.46
C LEU A 62 10.04 11.12 1.28
N ILE A 63 10.82 10.07 1.48
CA ILE A 63 10.50 8.95 2.36
C ILE A 63 11.54 8.93 3.47
N ASN A 64 11.09 9.08 4.72
CA ASN A 64 11.98 9.24 5.87
C ASN A 64 13.07 10.30 5.65
N GLY A 65 12.69 11.44 5.04
CA GLY A 65 13.58 12.55 4.72
C GLY A 65 14.49 12.36 3.50
N MET A 66 14.48 11.19 2.87
CA MET A 66 15.31 10.88 1.68
C MET A 66 14.47 10.94 0.40
N ASP A 67 15.00 11.58 -0.64
CA ASP A 67 14.35 11.69 -1.95
C ASP A 67 14.27 10.32 -2.64
N ILE A 68 13.05 9.95 -3.07
CA ILE A 68 12.78 8.64 -3.69
C ILE A 68 13.48 8.47 -5.05
N GLU A 69 13.70 9.54 -5.81
CA GLU A 69 14.39 9.43 -7.10
C GLU A 69 15.88 9.09 -6.91
N ASN A 70 16.52 9.64 -5.87
CA ASN A 70 17.94 9.46 -5.60
C ASN A 70 18.27 8.21 -4.78
N HIS A 71 17.34 7.76 -3.92
CA HIS A 71 17.57 6.67 -2.96
C HIS A 71 16.62 5.48 -3.16
N ARG A 72 16.10 5.31 -4.38
CA ARG A 72 15.01 4.37 -4.68
C ARG A 72 15.25 2.95 -4.16
N ILE A 73 16.40 2.36 -4.41
CA ILE A 73 16.68 0.96 -4.05
C ILE A 73 16.62 0.77 -2.53
N SER A 74 17.32 1.61 -1.77
CA SER A 74 17.35 1.52 -0.31
C SER A 74 15.98 1.77 0.33
N LEU A 75 15.20 2.69 -0.23
CA LEU A 75 13.87 3.02 0.26
C LEU A 75 12.85 1.92 -0.02
N LEU A 76 12.87 1.32 -1.23
CA LEU A 76 11.96 0.24 -1.59
C LEU A 76 12.12 -1.00 -0.72
N HIS A 77 13.29 -1.25 -0.11
CA HIS A 77 13.46 -2.31 0.88
C HIS A 77 12.63 -2.09 2.16
N LYS A 78 12.27 -0.84 2.47
CA LYS A 78 11.48 -0.46 3.66
C LYS A 78 10.03 -0.13 3.32
N MET A 79 9.64 -0.26 2.06
CA MET A 79 8.31 0.06 1.57
C MET A 79 7.69 -1.17 0.94
N ASN A 80 6.37 -1.19 0.92
CA ASN A 80 5.63 -2.14 0.10
C ASN A 80 4.26 -1.57 -0.27
N PHE A 81 3.56 -2.26 -1.18
CA PHE A 81 2.27 -1.80 -1.61
C PHE A 81 1.34 -2.94 -2.05
N ILE A 82 0.04 -2.65 -2.01
CA ILE A 82 -1.05 -3.49 -2.53
C ILE A 82 -1.84 -2.66 -3.53
N SER A 83 -2.19 -3.27 -4.64
CA SER A 83 -3.11 -2.72 -5.60
C SER A 83 -3.90 -3.86 -6.26
N PRO A 84 -5.18 -3.70 -6.54
CA PRO A 84 -5.99 -4.72 -7.19
C PRO A 84 -5.54 -5.01 -8.63
N TYR A 85 -4.70 -4.13 -9.20
CA TYR A 85 -4.18 -4.27 -10.56
C TYR A 85 -2.88 -5.08 -10.65
N ILE A 86 -2.31 -5.48 -9.52
CA ILE A 86 -1.05 -6.23 -9.48
C ILE A 86 -1.32 -7.62 -8.97
N GLU A 87 -1.20 -8.55 -9.88
CA GLU A 87 -1.38 -9.97 -9.58
C GLU A 87 -0.05 -10.64 -9.22
N LEU A 88 -0.15 -11.62 -8.33
CA LEU A 88 0.95 -12.53 -8.04
C LEU A 88 1.12 -13.55 -9.19
N PRO A 89 2.33 -14.09 -9.39
CA PRO A 89 2.57 -15.18 -10.34
C PRO A 89 1.58 -16.33 -10.15
N LYS A 90 0.67 -16.48 -11.13
CA LYS A 90 -0.49 -17.40 -11.03
C LYS A 90 -0.11 -18.88 -11.02
N LYS A 91 1.04 -19.25 -11.61
CA LYS A 91 1.51 -20.64 -11.72
C LYS A 91 2.26 -21.13 -10.47
N LEU A 92 2.62 -20.23 -9.58
CA LEU A 92 3.29 -20.57 -8.33
C LEU A 92 2.29 -20.84 -7.22
N THR A 93 2.69 -21.67 -6.25
CA THR A 93 1.92 -21.82 -5.01
C THR A 93 2.03 -20.55 -4.16
N VAL A 94 1.14 -20.40 -3.18
CA VAL A 94 1.21 -19.32 -2.21
C VAL A 94 2.58 -19.28 -1.53
N LYS A 95 3.05 -20.43 -1.03
CA LYS A 95 4.35 -20.55 -0.37
C LYS A 95 5.50 -20.14 -1.30
N GLN A 96 5.49 -20.61 -2.55
CA GLN A 96 6.51 -20.24 -3.53
C GLN A 96 6.52 -18.72 -3.80
N ASN A 97 5.35 -18.11 -3.96
CA ASN A 97 5.25 -16.66 -4.10
C ASN A 97 5.88 -15.94 -2.91
N LEU A 98 5.51 -16.29 -1.68
CA LEU A 98 6.06 -15.66 -0.47
C LEU A 98 7.59 -15.85 -0.36
N ILE A 99 8.11 -17.04 -0.73
CA ILE A 99 9.56 -17.29 -0.77
C ILE A 99 10.26 -16.40 -1.79
N VAL A 100 9.71 -16.26 -3.00
CA VAL A 100 10.31 -15.42 -4.05
C VAL A 100 10.40 -13.97 -3.57
N TYR A 101 9.28 -13.40 -3.08
CA TYR A 101 9.29 -12.03 -2.58
C TYR A 101 10.17 -11.85 -1.34
N GLY A 102 10.14 -12.79 -0.40
CA GLY A 102 11.01 -12.74 0.77
C GLY A 102 12.50 -12.74 0.40
N LYS A 103 12.91 -13.53 -0.58
CA LYS A 103 14.29 -13.53 -1.11
C LYS A 103 14.63 -12.22 -1.82
N LEU A 104 13.71 -11.66 -2.63
CA LEU A 104 13.91 -10.36 -3.30
C LEU A 104 14.15 -9.22 -2.30
N TYR A 105 13.51 -9.27 -1.14
CA TYR A 105 13.72 -8.30 -0.06
C TYR A 105 14.82 -8.70 0.93
N SER A 106 15.53 -9.81 0.71
CA SER A 106 16.59 -10.31 1.61
C SER A 106 16.10 -10.53 3.05
N VAL A 107 14.88 -11.02 3.21
CA VAL A 107 14.24 -11.24 4.51
C VAL A 107 15.00 -12.33 5.27
N GLN A 108 15.46 -11.98 6.47
CA GLN A 108 16.08 -12.93 7.40
C GLN A 108 15.00 -13.84 8.02
N ASN A 109 15.37 -15.07 8.38
CA ASN A 109 14.45 -16.06 8.98
C ASN A 109 13.14 -16.21 8.19
N LEU A 110 13.25 -16.26 6.85
CA LEU A 110 12.11 -16.17 5.93
C LEU A 110 11.02 -17.22 6.21
N ASN A 111 11.38 -18.45 6.58
CA ASN A 111 10.39 -19.49 6.88
C ASN A 111 9.54 -19.10 8.09
N GLU A 112 10.16 -18.68 9.19
CA GLU A 112 9.46 -18.20 10.38
C GLU A 112 8.54 -16.99 10.06
N ARG A 113 9.02 -16.09 9.21
CA ARG A 113 8.24 -14.93 8.75
C ARG A 113 7.02 -15.36 7.95
N ILE A 114 7.17 -16.33 7.05
CA ILE A 114 6.06 -16.91 6.27
C ILE A 114 5.05 -17.58 7.21
N ASP A 115 5.49 -18.39 8.14
CA ASP A 115 4.63 -19.09 9.09
C ASP A 115 3.81 -18.10 9.94
N THR A 116 4.48 -17.05 10.45
CA THR A 116 3.84 -15.97 11.22
C THR A 116 2.75 -15.27 10.40
N LEU A 117 3.06 -14.84 9.18
CA LEU A 117 2.11 -14.15 8.32
C LEU A 117 0.97 -15.08 7.86
N SER A 118 1.29 -16.35 7.60
CA SER A 118 0.30 -17.34 7.19
C SER A 118 -0.70 -17.63 8.30
N SER A 119 -0.24 -17.72 9.53
CA SER A 119 -1.10 -17.87 10.69
C SER A 119 -2.00 -16.64 10.89
N LYS A 120 -1.41 -15.43 10.89
CA LYS A 120 -2.14 -14.17 11.09
C LYS A 120 -3.18 -13.89 9.98
N LEU A 121 -2.90 -14.29 8.74
CA LEU A 121 -3.74 -14.04 7.57
C LEU A 121 -4.57 -15.26 7.14
N ARG A 122 -4.61 -16.32 7.95
CA ARG A 122 -5.38 -17.55 7.70
C ARG A 122 -5.03 -18.17 6.34
N LEU A 123 -3.73 -18.34 6.06
CA LEU A 123 -3.22 -18.89 4.79
C LEU A 123 -2.74 -20.33 4.92
N ASN A 124 -2.67 -20.92 6.13
CA ASN A 124 -2.05 -22.22 6.40
C ASN A 124 -2.59 -23.33 5.50
N GLU A 125 -3.90 -23.38 5.31
CA GLU A 125 -4.57 -24.43 4.50
C GLU A 125 -4.32 -24.26 2.99
N ILE A 126 -3.97 -23.06 2.54
CA ILE A 126 -3.79 -22.74 1.12
C ILE A 126 -2.33 -22.50 0.72
N LEU A 127 -1.37 -22.69 1.63
CA LEU A 127 0.06 -22.46 1.32
C LEU A 127 0.57 -23.23 0.10
N ASN A 128 0.05 -24.43 -0.11
CA ASN A 128 0.42 -25.30 -1.22
C ASN A 128 -0.51 -25.17 -2.44
N SER A 129 -1.57 -24.35 -2.35
CA SER A 129 -2.49 -24.12 -3.46
C SER A 129 -1.86 -23.21 -4.51
N ILE A 130 -2.18 -23.46 -5.78
CA ILE A 130 -1.77 -22.61 -6.90
C ILE A 130 -2.47 -21.24 -6.80
N THR A 131 -1.70 -20.17 -6.82
CA THR A 131 -2.23 -18.80 -6.60
C THR A 131 -3.31 -18.41 -7.63
N GLY A 132 -3.22 -18.91 -8.86
CA GLY A 132 -4.21 -18.68 -9.90
C GLY A 132 -5.62 -19.21 -9.58
N GLU A 133 -5.72 -20.27 -8.76
CA GLU A 133 -6.95 -20.99 -8.43
C GLU A 133 -7.67 -20.43 -7.19
N LEU A 134 -7.06 -19.49 -6.49
CA LEU A 134 -7.60 -18.91 -5.27
C LEU A 134 -8.80 -18.00 -5.55
N SER A 135 -9.72 -17.91 -4.57
CA SER A 135 -10.79 -16.91 -4.57
C SER A 135 -10.23 -15.48 -4.47
N SER A 136 -11.03 -14.47 -4.78
CA SER A 136 -10.63 -13.05 -4.65
C SER A 136 -10.18 -12.70 -3.23
N GLY A 137 -10.92 -13.14 -2.22
CA GLY A 137 -10.58 -12.92 -0.82
C GLY A 137 -9.28 -13.62 -0.41
N GLN A 138 -9.06 -14.87 -0.86
CA GLN A 138 -7.80 -15.58 -0.64
C GLN A 138 -6.62 -14.86 -1.32
N LYS A 139 -6.77 -14.46 -2.59
CA LYS A 139 -5.74 -13.68 -3.32
C LYS A 139 -5.40 -12.38 -2.61
N ASN A 140 -6.39 -11.68 -2.07
CA ASN A 140 -6.17 -10.44 -1.33
C ASN A 140 -5.35 -10.70 -0.05
N ARG A 141 -5.69 -11.73 0.73
CA ARG A 141 -4.92 -12.11 1.94
C ARG A 141 -3.47 -12.49 1.59
N VAL A 142 -3.25 -13.21 0.50
CA VAL A 142 -1.89 -13.54 0.02
C VAL A 142 -1.14 -12.28 -0.43
N SER A 143 -1.80 -11.36 -1.13
CA SER A 143 -1.22 -10.08 -1.52
C SER A 143 -0.83 -9.23 -0.31
N LEU A 144 -1.64 -9.27 0.76
CA LEU A 144 -1.32 -8.61 2.02
C LEU A 144 -0.12 -9.28 2.71
N ALA A 145 -0.06 -10.62 2.76
CA ALA A 145 1.11 -11.33 3.28
C ALA A 145 2.39 -10.95 2.52
N LYS A 146 2.32 -10.92 1.18
CA LYS A 146 3.43 -10.48 0.33
C LYS A 146 3.85 -9.03 0.65
N ALA A 147 2.89 -8.13 0.83
CA ALA A 147 3.18 -6.73 1.11
C ALA A 147 3.78 -6.50 2.51
N LEU A 148 3.61 -7.44 3.41
CA LEU A 148 4.14 -7.38 4.76
C LEU A 148 5.40 -8.25 4.96
N ILE A 149 5.85 -8.97 3.94
CA ILE A 149 6.91 -9.96 4.05
C ILE A 149 8.25 -9.35 4.54
N ASN A 150 8.58 -8.16 4.09
CA ASN A 150 9.79 -7.42 4.43
C ASN A 150 9.67 -6.52 5.67
N ASP A 151 8.59 -6.65 6.46
CA ASP A 151 8.30 -5.81 7.63
C ASP A 151 8.44 -4.30 7.33
N PRO A 152 7.66 -3.77 6.36
CA PRO A 152 7.85 -2.42 5.85
C PRO A 152 7.53 -1.37 6.91
N THR A 153 8.23 -0.24 6.87
CA THR A 153 7.90 0.95 7.68
C THR A 153 6.89 1.86 6.99
N VAL A 154 6.78 1.74 5.67
CA VAL A 154 5.81 2.47 4.84
C VAL A 154 5.01 1.48 4.00
N LEU A 155 3.69 1.52 4.11
CA LEU A 155 2.77 0.69 3.35
C LEU A 155 1.79 1.55 2.54
N LEU A 156 1.71 1.28 1.25
CA LEU A 156 0.77 1.96 0.36
C LEU A 156 -0.33 0.98 -0.05
N LEU A 157 -1.58 1.36 0.20
CA LEU A 157 -2.75 0.53 -0.07
C LEU A 157 -3.64 1.24 -1.11
N ASP A 158 -3.77 0.68 -2.29
CA ASP A 158 -4.68 1.19 -3.33
C ASP A 158 -5.90 0.27 -3.40
N GLU A 159 -7.04 0.76 -2.88
CA GLU A 159 -8.33 0.04 -2.85
C GLU A 159 -8.22 -1.39 -2.25
N PRO A 160 -7.65 -1.57 -1.03
CA PRO A 160 -7.26 -2.89 -0.52
C PRO A 160 -8.46 -3.82 -0.24
N THR A 161 -9.67 -3.29 -0.08
CA THR A 161 -10.88 -4.08 0.16
C THR A 161 -11.88 -4.00 -1.00
N ALA A 162 -11.50 -3.40 -2.12
CA ALA A 162 -12.38 -3.30 -3.28
C ALA A 162 -12.73 -4.71 -3.81
N SER A 163 -13.99 -4.89 -4.17
CA SER A 163 -14.51 -6.16 -4.72
C SER A 163 -14.39 -7.39 -3.82
N LEU A 164 -14.20 -7.17 -2.51
CA LEU A 164 -14.26 -8.24 -1.51
C LEU A 164 -15.68 -8.34 -0.94
N ASP A 165 -16.03 -9.57 -0.54
CA ASP A 165 -17.22 -9.77 0.27
C ASP A 165 -17.10 -9.05 1.63
N PRO A 166 -18.22 -8.74 2.32
CA PRO A 166 -18.22 -7.97 3.55
C PRO A 166 -17.37 -8.60 4.67
N GLU A 167 -17.38 -9.92 4.80
CA GLU A 167 -16.64 -10.64 5.83
C GLU A 167 -15.14 -10.57 5.61
N THR A 168 -14.68 -10.84 4.38
CA THR A 168 -13.26 -10.71 4.02
C THR A 168 -12.79 -9.26 4.16
N GLY A 169 -13.59 -8.30 3.70
CA GLY A 169 -13.27 -6.89 3.85
C GLY A 169 -13.13 -6.46 5.32
N ASP A 170 -14.02 -6.95 6.18
CA ASP A 170 -13.96 -6.69 7.64
C ASP A 170 -12.72 -7.32 8.28
N PHE A 171 -12.40 -8.55 7.91
CA PHE A 171 -11.19 -9.24 8.37
C PHE A 171 -9.92 -8.43 8.00
N ILE A 172 -9.80 -7.95 6.76
CA ILE A 172 -8.64 -7.16 6.32
C ILE A 172 -8.53 -5.85 7.10
N ARG A 173 -9.63 -5.13 7.30
CA ARG A 173 -9.65 -3.90 8.11
C ARG A 173 -9.21 -4.16 9.55
N THR A 174 -9.80 -5.16 10.20
CA THR A 174 -9.42 -5.56 11.57
C THR A 174 -7.95 -5.95 11.66
N PHE A 175 -7.46 -6.71 10.70
CA PHE A 175 -6.05 -7.08 10.63
C PHE A 175 -5.14 -5.83 10.54
N LEU A 176 -5.46 -4.88 9.67
CA LEU A 176 -4.67 -3.65 9.52
C LEU A 176 -4.67 -2.79 10.79
N GLU A 177 -5.80 -2.70 11.50
CA GLU A 177 -5.90 -2.02 12.80
C GLU A 177 -4.97 -2.64 13.85
N ILE A 178 -4.98 -3.97 13.95
CA ILE A 178 -4.12 -4.71 14.88
C ILE A 178 -2.66 -4.56 14.48
N TYR A 179 -2.34 -4.76 13.20
CA TYR A 179 -0.98 -4.70 12.69
C TYR A 179 -0.34 -3.32 12.90
N LYS A 180 -1.10 -2.24 12.69
CA LYS A 180 -0.64 -0.87 12.99
C LYS A 180 -0.26 -0.70 14.46
N LYS A 181 -1.05 -1.27 15.39
CA LYS A 181 -0.77 -1.17 16.83
C LYS A 181 0.49 -1.96 17.23
N GLU A 182 0.70 -3.12 16.60
CA GLU A 182 1.86 -3.98 16.87
C GLU A 182 3.15 -3.44 16.25
N LYS A 183 3.03 -2.86 15.07
CA LYS A 183 4.15 -2.39 14.25
C LYS A 183 4.03 -0.89 14.01
N LYS A 184 5.10 -0.16 14.24
CA LYS A 184 5.14 1.29 13.95
C LYS A 184 5.22 1.51 12.44
N ILE A 185 4.09 1.35 11.75
CA ILE A 185 3.98 1.47 10.29
C ILE A 185 3.18 2.71 9.91
N SER A 186 3.65 3.42 8.90
CA SER A 186 2.92 4.54 8.30
C SER A 186 2.23 4.07 7.04
N VAL A 187 0.97 4.43 6.87
CA VAL A 187 0.13 3.90 5.79
C VAL A 187 -0.51 5.04 5.01
N LEU A 188 -0.40 5.01 3.69
CA LEU A 188 -1.29 5.77 2.79
C LEU A 188 -2.33 4.82 2.22
N LEU A 189 -3.60 5.05 2.56
CA LEU A 189 -4.74 4.28 2.10
C LEU A 189 -5.52 5.07 1.04
N ALA A 190 -5.39 4.70 -0.23
CA ALA A 190 -6.26 5.24 -1.27
C ALA A 190 -7.55 4.42 -1.34
N SER A 191 -8.68 5.09 -1.21
CA SER A 191 -9.99 4.45 -1.28
C SER A 191 -11.05 5.43 -1.81
N HIS A 192 -12.14 4.89 -2.34
CA HIS A 192 -13.38 5.62 -2.60
C HIS A 192 -14.46 5.29 -1.56
N ASN A 193 -14.17 4.41 -0.61
CA ASN A 193 -15.09 3.94 0.43
C ASN A 193 -14.90 4.74 1.72
N MET A 194 -15.86 5.63 2.02
CA MET A 194 -15.85 6.47 3.23
C MET A 194 -15.85 5.66 4.53
N SER A 195 -16.54 4.52 4.58
CA SER A 195 -16.61 3.71 5.81
C SER A 195 -15.27 3.05 6.14
N GLU A 196 -14.50 2.64 5.13
CA GLU A 196 -13.14 2.13 5.30
C GLU A 196 -12.20 3.21 5.82
N VAL A 197 -12.27 4.40 5.21
CA VAL A 197 -11.45 5.54 5.60
C VAL A 197 -11.75 5.99 7.02
N LYS A 198 -13.03 6.14 7.40
CA LYS A 198 -13.44 6.48 8.77
C LYS A 198 -12.96 5.48 9.82
N ARG A 199 -12.90 4.21 9.47
CA ARG A 199 -12.49 3.16 10.40
C ARG A 199 -10.98 3.09 10.61
N LEU A 200 -10.20 3.24 9.53
CA LEU A 200 -8.77 2.97 9.54
C LEU A 200 -7.89 4.21 9.71
N CYS A 201 -8.33 5.36 9.17
CA CYS A 201 -7.47 6.53 9.01
C CYS A 201 -7.50 7.46 10.22
N ASN A 202 -6.35 8.07 10.50
CA ASN A 202 -6.22 9.14 11.50
C ASN A 202 -6.62 10.49 10.89
N SER A 203 -6.32 10.67 9.60
CA SER A 203 -6.64 11.86 8.83
C SER A 203 -6.96 11.50 7.39
N VAL A 204 -7.63 12.40 6.68
CA VAL A 204 -8.14 12.16 5.33
C VAL A 204 -7.79 13.33 4.43
N LEU A 205 -7.26 13.02 3.25
CA LEU A 205 -7.04 13.95 2.15
C LEU A 205 -8.11 13.71 1.08
N MET A 206 -8.96 14.69 0.82
CA MET A 206 -9.98 14.58 -0.23
C MET A 206 -9.42 15.01 -1.57
N MET A 207 -9.37 14.07 -2.52
CA MET A 207 -8.82 14.31 -3.85
C MET A 207 -9.90 14.38 -4.92
N LYS A 208 -9.87 15.45 -5.73
CA LYS A 208 -10.79 15.65 -6.87
C LYS A 208 -10.05 16.27 -8.04
N ASN A 209 -10.22 15.71 -9.24
CA ASN A 209 -9.64 16.25 -10.49
C ASN A 209 -8.13 16.53 -10.41
N GLY A 210 -7.37 15.68 -9.72
CA GLY A 210 -5.93 15.79 -9.58
C GLY A 210 -5.43 16.70 -8.47
N SER A 211 -6.30 17.33 -7.70
CA SER A 211 -5.97 18.25 -6.60
C SER A 211 -6.50 17.73 -5.28
N ILE A 212 -5.80 18.02 -4.18
CA ILE A 212 -6.36 17.89 -2.84
C ILE A 212 -7.24 19.12 -2.61
N ILE A 213 -8.51 18.88 -2.32
CA ILE A 213 -9.52 19.94 -2.15
C ILE A 213 -9.86 20.20 -0.69
N ASP A 214 -9.57 19.23 0.18
CA ASP A 214 -9.83 19.32 1.61
C ASP A 214 -8.95 18.32 2.36
N ASN A 215 -8.69 18.59 3.64
CA ASN A 215 -8.04 17.72 4.60
C ASN A 215 -8.77 17.78 5.94
N GLY A 216 -8.92 16.63 6.58
CA GLY A 216 -9.63 16.50 7.85
C GLY A 216 -9.11 15.36 8.71
N THR A 217 -9.53 15.33 9.98
CA THR A 217 -9.27 14.28 10.96
C THR A 217 -10.56 13.53 11.30
#